data_e26ad23c4c660a14679ed5f65a36e853
#
_entry.id   e26ad23c4c660a14679ed5f65a36e853
#
_cell.length_a   1.000
_cell.length_b   1.000
_cell.length_c   1.000
_cell.angle_alpha   90.00
_cell.angle_beta   90.00
_cell.angle_gamma   90.00
#
_symmetry.space_group_name_H-M   'P 1'
#
loop_
_entity.id
_entity.type
_entity.pdbx_description
1 polymer ?
#
loop_
_entity_poly.entity_id
_entity_poly.type
_entity_poly.pdbx_seq_one_letter_code
_entity_poly.pdbx_strand_id
1 'polypeptide(L)'
;MVGVEIVEEAVEAAKENAKLNNLDNCTFWAGDVLKVIDELGEVPDLIMLDPPRDGVNPKALMKILNFGVERLVYIACKPTSLARDLEMIQGRGYKVEKISGIDLFPGTYHVETVVLLSQQKPDDTIEIDLDLDELDATSAELKATYQEIKDYVLKEFGLKVSSLYISQVKRKCGIEVGENYNLPKSENARVPQCPKEKEDAIKAALKYFAMI
;
A
#
# COMPACT_ATOMS: atom_id res chain seq x y z
N MET A 1 -10.36 24.41 -0.79
CA MET A 1 -10.76 22.98 -0.71
C MET A 1 -10.68 22.36 -2.09
N VAL A 2 -10.16 21.15 -2.21
CA VAL A 2 -10.17 20.39 -3.48
C VAL A 2 -11.02 19.13 -3.26
N GLY A 3 -11.97 18.88 -4.15
CA GLY A 3 -12.76 17.66 -4.19
C GLY A 3 -12.41 16.84 -5.43
N VAL A 4 -12.30 15.52 -5.27
CA VAL A 4 -12.03 14.56 -6.35
C VAL A 4 -13.14 13.52 -6.37
N GLU A 5 -13.78 13.35 -7.50
CA GLU A 5 -14.88 12.43 -7.70
C GLU A 5 -14.81 11.83 -9.11
N ILE A 6 -15.10 10.52 -9.25
CA ILE A 6 -15.01 9.83 -10.53
C ILE A 6 -16.24 10.10 -11.44
N VAL A 7 -17.39 10.41 -10.84
CA VAL A 7 -18.65 10.64 -11.54
C VAL A 7 -18.72 12.11 -11.98
N GLU A 8 -18.66 12.36 -13.28
CA GLU A 8 -18.65 13.72 -13.82
C GLU A 8 -19.91 14.52 -13.45
N GLU A 9 -21.08 13.90 -13.44
CA GLU A 9 -22.34 14.56 -13.07
C GLU A 9 -22.34 14.99 -11.60
N ALA A 10 -21.70 14.22 -10.73
CA ALA A 10 -21.55 14.57 -9.32
C ALA A 10 -20.58 15.75 -9.15
N VAL A 11 -19.53 15.83 -9.97
CA VAL A 11 -18.60 16.98 -10.00
C VAL A 11 -19.31 18.25 -10.45
N GLU A 12 -20.14 18.20 -11.49
CA GLU A 12 -20.91 19.35 -11.93
C GLU A 12 -21.92 19.80 -10.85
N ALA A 13 -22.63 18.86 -10.24
CA ALA A 13 -23.51 19.16 -9.11
C ALA A 13 -22.77 19.80 -7.92
N ALA A 14 -21.56 19.34 -7.63
CA ALA A 14 -20.71 19.92 -6.58
C ALA A 14 -20.31 21.36 -6.90
N LYS A 15 -19.95 21.65 -8.15
CA LYS A 15 -19.65 23.02 -8.62
C LYS A 15 -20.86 23.95 -8.50
N GLU A 16 -22.03 23.47 -8.92
CA GLU A 16 -23.29 24.23 -8.79
C GLU A 16 -23.62 24.49 -7.31
N ASN A 17 -23.51 23.50 -6.46
CA ASN A 17 -23.76 23.64 -5.02
C ASN A 17 -22.78 24.63 -4.37
N ALA A 18 -21.50 24.58 -4.72
CA ALA A 18 -20.52 25.53 -4.23
C ALA A 18 -20.91 26.98 -4.63
N LYS A 19 -21.30 27.19 -5.88
CA LYS A 19 -21.77 28.47 -6.38
C LYS A 19 -23.04 28.98 -5.68
N LEU A 20 -24.01 28.10 -5.48
CA LEU A 20 -25.26 28.44 -4.76
C LEU A 20 -25.02 28.83 -3.30
N ASN A 21 -23.95 28.33 -2.70
CA ASN A 21 -23.57 28.63 -1.32
C ASN A 21 -22.49 29.71 -1.22
N ASN A 22 -22.13 30.35 -2.31
CA ASN A 22 -21.08 31.39 -2.38
C ASN A 22 -19.72 30.90 -1.87
N LEU A 23 -19.35 29.66 -2.20
CA LEU A 23 -18.07 29.06 -1.85
C LEU A 23 -17.09 29.17 -3.03
N ASP A 24 -16.36 30.29 -3.10
CA ASP A 24 -15.42 30.55 -4.18
C ASP A 24 -14.07 29.86 -4.04
N ASN A 25 -13.82 29.26 -2.87
CA ASN A 25 -12.57 28.59 -2.51
C ASN A 25 -12.60 27.05 -2.71
N CYS A 26 -13.54 26.56 -3.52
CA CYS A 26 -13.72 25.13 -3.81
C CYS A 26 -13.38 24.83 -5.27
N THR A 27 -12.54 23.83 -5.47
CA THR A 27 -12.18 23.29 -6.79
C THR A 27 -12.56 21.82 -6.84
N PHE A 28 -13.16 21.38 -7.96
CA PHE A 28 -13.60 20.01 -8.11
C PHE A 28 -13.00 19.39 -9.37
N TRP A 29 -12.46 18.20 -9.25
CA TRP A 29 -11.81 17.43 -10.31
C TRP A 29 -12.59 16.16 -10.58
N ALA A 30 -12.94 15.95 -11.86
CA ALA A 30 -13.53 14.69 -12.30
C ALA A 30 -12.42 13.71 -12.66
N GLY A 31 -12.41 12.53 -12.05
CA GLY A 31 -11.46 11.49 -12.40
C GLY A 31 -11.17 10.49 -11.28
N ASP A 32 -10.43 9.47 -11.68
CA ASP A 32 -9.93 8.46 -10.73
C ASP A 32 -8.91 9.11 -9.78
N VAL A 33 -9.17 9.00 -8.49
CA VAL A 33 -8.30 9.53 -7.43
C VAL A 33 -6.84 9.06 -7.58
N LEU A 34 -6.61 7.85 -8.07
CA LEU A 34 -5.27 7.32 -8.34
C LEU A 34 -4.46 8.14 -9.35
N LYS A 35 -5.15 8.80 -10.28
CA LYS A 35 -4.53 9.64 -11.32
C LYS A 35 -4.46 11.09 -10.88
N VAL A 36 -5.59 11.62 -10.40
CA VAL A 36 -5.72 13.03 -10.01
C VAL A 36 -4.78 13.37 -8.85
N ILE A 37 -4.56 12.45 -7.93
CA ILE A 37 -3.72 12.69 -6.76
C ILE A 37 -2.26 13.04 -7.11
N ASP A 38 -1.75 12.53 -8.24
CA ASP A 38 -0.40 12.83 -8.70
C ASP A 38 -0.30 14.25 -9.32
N GLU A 39 -1.45 14.82 -9.69
CA GLU A 39 -1.56 16.15 -10.29
C GLU A 39 -1.83 17.26 -9.24
N LEU A 40 -2.19 16.86 -8.01
CA LEU A 40 -2.36 17.78 -6.88
C LEU A 40 -0.98 18.27 -6.43
N GLY A 41 -0.60 19.46 -6.85
CA GLY A 41 0.74 20.03 -6.59
C GLY A 41 0.99 20.48 -5.15
N GLU A 42 0.01 20.38 -4.25
CA GLU A 42 0.09 20.85 -2.87
C GLU A 42 -0.30 19.74 -1.90
N VAL A 43 0.40 19.69 -0.76
CA VAL A 43 0.06 18.80 0.35
C VAL A 43 -1.11 19.42 1.11
N PRO A 44 -2.24 18.72 1.29
CA PRO A 44 -3.37 19.23 2.04
C PRO A 44 -3.12 19.23 3.56
N ASP A 45 -3.74 20.18 4.29
CA ASP A 45 -3.70 20.21 5.75
C ASP A 45 -4.59 19.13 6.39
N LEU A 46 -5.65 18.75 5.69
CA LEU A 46 -6.65 17.77 6.12
C LEU A 46 -7.15 17.00 4.91
N ILE A 47 -7.27 15.70 5.04
CA ILE A 47 -7.94 14.86 4.06
C ILE A 47 -9.24 14.31 4.65
N MET A 48 -10.32 14.39 3.86
CA MET A 48 -11.60 13.75 4.17
C MET A 48 -11.87 12.67 3.12
N LEU A 49 -12.09 11.45 3.56
CA LEU A 49 -12.42 10.29 2.72
C LEU A 49 -13.88 9.91 2.94
N ASP A 50 -14.62 9.76 1.85
CA ASP A 50 -16.00 9.24 1.82
C ASP A 50 -16.10 8.21 0.69
N PRO A 51 -15.49 7.03 0.85
CA PRO A 51 -15.43 6.03 -0.19
C PRO A 51 -16.74 5.26 -0.35
N PRO A 52 -16.93 4.53 -1.47
CA PRO A 52 -18.04 3.62 -1.64
C PRO A 52 -18.01 2.49 -0.60
N ARG A 53 -19.09 1.68 -0.56
CA ARG A 53 -19.27 0.56 0.40
C ARG A 53 -18.11 -0.42 0.49
N ASP A 54 -17.34 -0.56 -0.58
CA ASP A 54 -16.18 -1.46 -0.62
C ASP A 54 -14.91 -0.85 0.01
N GLY A 55 -14.99 0.39 0.49
CA GLY A 55 -13.87 1.12 1.05
C GLY A 55 -12.96 1.72 -0.02
N VAL A 56 -11.79 2.21 0.40
CA VAL A 56 -10.80 2.79 -0.51
C VAL A 56 -9.97 1.69 -1.17
N ASN A 57 -9.70 1.84 -2.47
CA ASN A 57 -8.74 0.97 -3.14
C ASN A 57 -7.38 1.02 -2.40
N PRO A 58 -6.76 -0.12 -2.05
CA PRO A 58 -5.51 -0.14 -1.27
C PRO A 58 -4.38 0.70 -1.88
N LYS A 59 -4.26 0.73 -3.22
CA LYS A 59 -3.24 1.55 -3.89
C LYS A 59 -3.54 3.04 -3.76
N ALA A 60 -4.82 3.43 -3.86
CA ALA A 60 -5.25 4.81 -3.66
C ALA A 60 -5.03 5.22 -2.21
N LEU A 61 -5.42 4.38 -1.24
CA LEU A 61 -5.22 4.65 0.17
C LEU A 61 -3.74 4.85 0.50
N MET A 62 -2.85 4.02 -0.05
CA MET A 62 -1.41 4.19 0.13
C MET A 62 -0.89 5.52 -0.41
N LYS A 63 -1.34 5.95 -1.60
CA LYS A 63 -0.97 7.26 -2.16
C LYS A 63 -1.47 8.41 -1.28
N ILE A 64 -2.71 8.32 -0.81
CA ILE A 64 -3.33 9.31 0.08
C ILE A 64 -2.52 9.42 1.39
N LEU A 65 -2.16 8.30 2.00
CA LEU A 65 -1.39 8.28 3.24
C LEU A 65 0.05 8.81 3.08
N ASN A 66 0.60 8.73 1.87
CA ASN A 66 1.93 9.28 1.57
C ASN A 66 1.98 10.82 1.61
N PHE A 67 0.83 11.51 1.60
CA PHE A 67 0.82 12.96 1.88
C PHE A 67 1.28 13.29 3.31
N GLY A 68 1.16 12.34 4.24
CA GLY A 68 1.59 12.53 5.63
C GLY A 68 0.83 13.65 6.34
N VAL A 69 -0.45 13.83 6.02
CA VAL A 69 -1.28 14.87 6.66
C VAL A 69 -1.44 14.61 8.15
N GLU A 70 -1.45 15.67 8.94
CA GLU A 70 -1.60 15.56 10.40
C GLU A 70 -2.96 14.97 10.80
N ARG A 71 -4.01 15.25 10.03
CA ARG A 71 -5.38 14.82 10.34
C ARG A 71 -6.06 14.22 9.12
N LEU A 72 -6.79 13.12 9.38
CA LEU A 72 -7.59 12.43 8.39
C LEU A 72 -8.97 12.14 8.97
N VAL A 73 -10.01 12.45 8.20
CA VAL A 73 -11.39 12.09 8.52
C VAL A 73 -11.84 11.00 7.54
N TYR A 74 -12.39 9.91 8.06
CA TYR A 74 -12.94 8.84 7.26
C TYR A 74 -14.42 8.67 7.57
N ILE A 75 -15.25 8.74 6.54
CA ILE A 75 -16.71 8.52 6.62
C ILE A 75 -16.99 7.18 5.94
N ALA A 76 -17.75 6.30 6.57
CA ALA A 76 -18.04 4.99 6.04
C ALA A 76 -19.47 4.54 6.34
N CYS A 77 -20.19 4.17 5.31
CA CYS A 77 -21.52 3.55 5.45
C CYS A 77 -21.46 2.04 5.71
N LYS A 78 -20.26 1.42 5.71
CA LYS A 78 -20.07 0.00 5.96
C LYS A 78 -18.89 -0.24 6.93
N PRO A 79 -19.18 -0.58 8.20
CA PRO A 79 -18.15 -0.75 9.23
C PRO A 79 -17.09 -1.81 8.94
N THR A 80 -17.43 -2.86 8.17
CA THR A 80 -16.48 -3.93 7.85
C THR A 80 -15.38 -3.49 6.86
N SER A 81 -15.70 -2.67 5.88
CA SER A 81 -14.69 -2.08 4.99
C SER A 81 -13.86 -1.02 5.71
N LEU A 82 -14.50 -0.23 6.58
CA LEU A 82 -13.80 0.71 7.45
C LEU A 82 -12.75 0.01 8.32
N ALA A 83 -13.10 -1.11 8.98
CA ALA A 83 -12.17 -1.85 9.83
C ALA A 83 -10.91 -2.29 9.06
N ARG A 84 -11.08 -2.81 7.84
CA ARG A 84 -9.97 -3.20 6.96
C ARG A 84 -9.09 -2.00 6.58
N ASP A 85 -9.70 -0.89 6.21
CA ASP A 85 -8.97 0.30 5.79
C ASP A 85 -8.27 0.96 6.98
N LEU A 86 -8.88 0.94 8.17
CA LEU A 86 -8.26 1.43 9.42
C LEU A 86 -7.00 0.62 9.78
N GLU A 87 -6.98 -0.68 9.57
CA GLU A 87 -5.79 -1.51 9.80
C GLU A 87 -4.60 -0.98 8.98
N MET A 88 -4.82 -0.65 7.70
CA MET A 88 -3.80 -0.09 6.83
C MET A 88 -3.40 1.33 7.25
N ILE A 89 -4.36 2.18 7.62
CA ILE A 89 -4.14 3.57 8.05
C ILE A 89 -3.31 3.58 9.35
N GLN A 90 -3.67 2.74 10.32
CA GLN A 90 -2.93 2.63 11.60
C GLN A 90 -1.52 2.05 11.38
N GLY A 91 -1.35 1.09 10.45
CA GLY A 91 -0.04 0.59 10.06
C GLY A 91 0.89 1.64 9.45
N ARG A 92 0.35 2.82 9.09
CA ARG A 92 1.10 3.99 8.61
C ARG A 92 1.27 5.09 9.67
N GLY A 93 1.08 4.74 10.94
CA GLY A 93 1.33 5.62 12.07
C GLY A 93 0.18 6.57 12.42
N TYR A 94 -1.03 6.33 11.90
CA TYR A 94 -2.21 7.08 12.33
C TYR A 94 -2.85 6.42 13.55
N LYS A 95 -3.38 7.25 14.44
CA LYS A 95 -4.14 6.83 15.60
C LYS A 95 -5.58 7.30 15.48
N VAL A 96 -6.52 6.44 15.84
CA VAL A 96 -7.92 6.81 15.96
C VAL A 96 -8.12 7.68 17.20
N GLU A 97 -8.55 8.93 16.99
CA GLU A 97 -8.83 9.88 18.05
C GLU A 97 -10.30 9.84 18.49
N LYS A 98 -11.19 9.71 17.52
CA LYS A 98 -12.63 9.70 17.79
C LYS A 98 -13.38 8.87 16.74
N ILE A 99 -14.39 8.12 17.22
CA ILE A 99 -15.35 7.42 16.37
C ILE A 99 -16.74 7.89 16.75
N SER A 100 -17.57 8.17 15.75
CA SER A 100 -18.99 8.51 15.92
C SER A 100 -19.83 7.70 14.94
N GLY A 101 -20.80 6.96 15.44
CA GLY A 101 -21.81 6.28 14.64
C GLY A 101 -23.06 7.16 14.52
N ILE A 102 -23.60 7.27 13.31
CA ILE A 102 -24.79 8.07 13.01
C ILE A 102 -25.79 7.18 12.28
N ASP A 103 -26.97 7.03 12.84
CA ASP A 103 -28.06 6.29 12.19
C ASP A 103 -28.77 7.20 11.19
N LEU A 104 -28.30 7.24 9.96
CA LEU A 104 -28.91 7.95 8.83
C LEU A 104 -29.97 7.11 8.10
N PHE A 105 -30.05 5.82 8.39
CA PHE A 105 -30.94 4.86 7.73
C PHE A 105 -31.74 4.05 8.74
N PRO A 106 -32.61 4.69 9.53
CA PRO A 106 -33.35 4.02 10.60
C PRO A 106 -34.13 2.81 10.08
N GLY A 107 -34.08 1.69 10.81
CA GLY A 107 -34.71 0.45 10.41
C GLY A 107 -33.96 -0.41 9.42
N THR A 108 -32.74 -0.03 9.08
CA THR A 108 -31.78 -0.83 8.27
C THR A 108 -30.58 -1.22 9.11
N TYR A 109 -29.70 -2.08 8.57
CA TYR A 109 -28.41 -2.43 9.18
C TYR A 109 -27.27 -1.46 8.78
N HIS A 110 -27.60 -0.37 8.12
CA HIS A 110 -26.61 0.62 7.69
C HIS A 110 -26.42 1.70 8.76
N VAL A 111 -25.17 1.96 9.10
CA VAL A 111 -24.76 3.02 10.03
C VAL A 111 -23.62 3.79 9.38
N GLU A 112 -23.75 5.12 9.31
CA GLU A 112 -22.62 5.97 8.96
C GLU A 112 -21.66 6.04 10.14
N THR A 113 -20.39 5.79 9.86
CA THR A 113 -19.34 5.84 10.87
C THR A 113 -18.32 6.90 10.47
N VAL A 114 -18.18 7.92 11.29
CA VAL A 114 -17.19 8.99 11.11
C VAL A 114 -16.03 8.75 12.07
N VAL A 115 -14.81 8.66 11.52
CA VAL A 115 -13.59 8.46 12.28
C VAL A 115 -12.65 9.63 12.07
N LEU A 116 -12.18 10.22 13.16
CA LEU A 116 -11.09 11.19 13.17
C LEU A 116 -9.80 10.47 13.53
N LEU A 117 -8.78 10.64 12.69
CA LEU A 117 -7.46 10.09 12.90
C LEU A 117 -6.41 11.22 12.93
N SER A 118 -5.40 11.04 13.74
CA SER A 118 -4.20 11.89 13.76
C SER A 118 -2.97 11.08 13.44
N GLN A 119 -2.03 11.68 12.70
CA GLN A 119 -0.73 11.08 12.50
C GLN A 119 0.08 11.21 13.78
N GLN A 120 0.58 10.09 14.29
CA GLN A 120 1.50 10.10 15.42
C GLN A 120 2.85 10.61 14.90
N LYS A 121 3.28 11.75 15.42
CA LYS A 121 4.69 12.09 15.30
C LYS A 121 5.46 11.10 16.18
N PRO A 122 6.58 10.54 15.74
CA PRO A 122 7.42 9.75 16.62
C PRO A 122 7.73 10.61 17.86
N ASP A 123 7.37 10.12 19.05
CA ASP A 123 7.61 10.85 20.31
C ASP A 123 9.10 11.01 20.63
N ASP A 124 9.96 10.25 19.92
CA ASP A 124 11.40 10.35 19.98
C ASP A 124 11.98 10.43 18.56
N THR A 125 12.61 11.53 18.23
CA THR A 125 13.59 11.57 17.16
C THR A 125 14.81 10.82 17.71
N ILE A 126 14.95 9.54 17.33
CA ILE A 126 16.21 8.84 17.54
C ILE A 126 17.15 9.48 16.52
N GLU A 127 17.94 10.45 16.92
CA GLU A 127 19.14 10.84 16.19
C GLU A 127 20.07 9.63 16.24
N ILE A 128 20.03 8.82 15.20
CA ILE A 128 21.04 7.80 14.97
C ILE A 128 22.21 8.56 14.34
N ASP A 129 23.20 8.89 15.15
CA ASP A 129 24.51 9.31 14.69
C ASP A 129 25.12 8.07 14.01
N LEU A 130 24.91 7.94 12.70
CA LEU A 130 25.51 6.91 11.87
C LEU A 130 26.94 7.35 11.61
N ASP A 131 27.86 6.90 12.45
CA ASP A 131 29.28 6.93 12.15
C ASP A 131 29.50 5.98 10.96
N LEU A 132 29.63 6.57 9.76
CA LEU A 132 29.79 5.84 8.51
C LEU A 132 31.12 5.07 8.45
N ASP A 133 32.03 5.33 9.37
CA ASP A 133 33.32 4.64 9.42
C ASP A 133 33.28 3.35 10.27
N GLU A 134 32.25 3.12 11.07
CA GLU A 134 31.99 1.88 11.82
C GLU A 134 31.04 0.89 11.12
N LEU A 135 30.54 1.23 9.94
CA LEU A 135 29.82 0.28 9.09
C LEU A 135 30.79 -0.67 8.39
N ASP A 136 31.59 -1.35 9.15
CA ASP A 136 32.10 -2.66 8.75
C ASP A 136 30.87 -3.59 8.68
N ALA A 137 30.55 -3.94 7.45
CA ALA A 137 29.37 -4.69 7.06
C ALA A 137 29.25 -5.98 7.86
N THR A 138 28.57 -5.93 9.00
CA THR A 138 27.95 -7.13 9.54
C THR A 138 26.82 -7.52 8.58
N SER A 139 27.02 -8.64 7.94
CA SER A 139 26.25 -9.32 6.91
C SER A 139 24.80 -9.65 7.30
N ALA A 140 24.01 -8.65 7.60
CA ALA A 140 22.57 -8.78 7.74
C ALA A 140 21.91 -7.72 6.86
N GLU A 141 21.31 -8.19 5.74
CA GLU A 141 20.29 -7.49 4.97
C GLU A 141 20.66 -6.76 3.68
N LEU A 142 21.40 -7.42 2.81
CA LEU A 142 21.21 -7.24 1.38
C LEU A 142 20.61 -8.53 0.78
N LYS A 143 19.42 -8.93 1.27
CA LYS A 143 18.66 -10.00 0.63
C LYS A 143 18.04 -9.46 -0.64
N ALA A 144 18.68 -9.71 -1.79
CA ALA A 144 18.11 -9.35 -3.07
C ALA A 144 16.66 -9.80 -3.19
N THR A 145 15.81 -8.93 -3.71
CA THR A 145 14.41 -9.21 -3.96
C THR A 145 14.26 -10.27 -5.06
N TYR A 146 13.11 -10.91 -5.12
CA TYR A 146 12.80 -11.87 -6.19
C TYR A 146 12.86 -11.21 -7.58
N GLN A 147 12.56 -9.92 -7.68
CA GLN A 147 12.59 -9.19 -8.94
C GLN A 147 14.03 -8.95 -9.40
N GLU A 148 14.90 -8.50 -8.52
CA GLU A 148 16.34 -8.29 -8.82
C GLU A 148 17.01 -9.58 -9.28
N ILE A 149 16.68 -10.72 -8.65
CA ILE A 149 17.19 -12.03 -9.09
C ILE A 149 16.69 -12.38 -10.50
N LYS A 150 15.40 -12.12 -10.81
CA LYS A 150 14.83 -12.36 -12.16
C LYS A 150 15.51 -11.50 -13.21
N ASP A 151 15.69 -10.22 -12.91
CA ASP A 151 16.27 -9.25 -13.82
C ASP A 151 17.75 -9.57 -14.09
N TYR A 152 18.50 -9.95 -13.06
CA TYR A 152 19.87 -10.42 -13.21
C TYR A 152 19.95 -11.67 -14.10
N VAL A 153 19.13 -12.71 -13.81
CA VAL A 153 19.14 -13.96 -14.59
C VAL A 153 18.73 -13.72 -16.03
N LEU A 154 17.77 -12.83 -16.27
CA LEU A 154 17.35 -12.47 -17.63
C LEU A 154 18.46 -11.72 -18.37
N LYS A 155 19.13 -10.78 -17.70
CA LYS A 155 20.20 -9.96 -18.29
C LYS A 155 21.45 -10.76 -18.61
N GLU A 156 21.93 -11.57 -17.66
CA GLU A 156 23.23 -12.25 -17.78
C GLU A 156 23.12 -13.61 -18.51
N PHE A 157 22.00 -14.30 -18.38
CA PHE A 157 21.82 -15.65 -18.93
C PHE A 157 20.71 -15.74 -20.01
N GLY A 158 19.94 -14.67 -20.25
CA GLY A 158 18.81 -14.68 -21.18
C GLY A 158 17.63 -15.57 -20.76
N LEU A 159 17.63 -16.06 -19.50
CA LEU A 159 16.67 -17.02 -18.99
C LEU A 159 15.56 -16.35 -18.18
N LYS A 160 14.30 -16.70 -18.45
CA LYS A 160 13.17 -16.30 -17.62
C LYS A 160 12.96 -17.32 -16.48
N VAL A 161 13.01 -16.85 -15.24
CA VAL A 161 12.80 -17.67 -14.03
C VAL A 161 11.57 -17.21 -13.26
N SER A 162 10.86 -18.16 -12.65
CA SER A 162 9.68 -17.88 -11.83
C SER A 162 10.07 -17.73 -10.35
N SER A 163 9.24 -17.04 -9.58
CA SER A 163 9.40 -16.94 -8.12
C SER A 163 9.42 -18.31 -7.44
N LEU A 164 8.69 -19.29 -7.97
CA LEU A 164 8.70 -20.66 -7.49
C LEU A 164 10.08 -21.32 -7.62
N TYR A 165 10.75 -21.13 -8.76
CA TYR A 165 12.09 -21.69 -8.95
C TYR A 165 13.13 -21.01 -8.06
N ILE A 166 13.03 -19.69 -7.90
CA ILE A 166 13.91 -18.94 -6.99
C ILE A 166 13.73 -19.44 -5.55
N SER A 167 12.50 -19.65 -5.06
CA SER A 167 12.23 -20.17 -3.72
C SER A 167 12.75 -21.59 -3.52
N GLN A 168 12.64 -22.44 -4.53
CA GLN A 168 13.19 -23.81 -4.49
C GLN A 168 14.73 -23.79 -4.36
N VAL A 169 15.40 -22.93 -5.12
CA VAL A 169 16.87 -22.82 -5.09
C VAL A 169 17.34 -22.17 -3.79
N LYS A 170 16.67 -21.13 -3.30
CA LYS A 170 16.97 -20.51 -1.99
C LYS A 170 16.92 -21.55 -0.87
N ARG A 171 15.85 -22.38 -0.80
CA ARG A 171 15.74 -23.48 0.19
C ARG A 171 16.86 -24.49 0.06
N LYS A 172 17.23 -24.89 -1.17
CA LYS A 172 18.36 -25.79 -1.39
C LYS A 172 19.70 -25.23 -0.91
N CYS A 173 19.85 -23.91 -0.91
CA CYS A 173 21.04 -23.20 -0.44
C CYS A 173 20.97 -22.84 1.05
N GLY A 174 19.96 -23.29 1.79
CA GLY A 174 19.82 -23.03 3.22
C GLY A 174 19.29 -21.63 3.57
N ILE A 175 18.79 -20.89 2.58
CA ILE A 175 18.20 -19.56 2.81
C ILE A 175 16.74 -19.73 3.23
N GLU A 176 16.34 -19.11 4.34
CA GLU A 176 14.95 -19.08 4.77
C GLU A 176 14.08 -18.36 3.76
N VAL A 177 12.96 -19.00 3.40
CA VAL A 177 11.96 -18.48 2.47
C VAL A 177 10.64 -18.49 3.18
N GLY A 178 9.95 -17.35 3.20
CA GLY A 178 8.62 -17.22 3.80
C GLY A 178 7.62 -18.26 3.29
N GLU A 179 6.59 -18.52 4.08
CA GLU A 179 5.55 -19.49 3.74
C GLU A 179 4.79 -19.09 2.47
N ASN A 180 4.51 -20.09 1.66
CA ASN A 180 3.82 -19.89 0.39
C ASN A 180 2.31 -19.88 0.65
N TYR A 181 1.66 -18.72 0.57
CA TYR A 181 0.21 -18.57 0.77
C TYR A 181 -0.64 -19.23 -0.32
N ASN A 182 -0.05 -19.63 -1.44
CA ASN A 182 -0.70 -20.38 -2.52
C ASN A 182 -0.41 -21.86 -2.35
N LEU A 183 -1.11 -22.51 -1.44
CA LEU A 183 -1.12 -23.97 -1.33
C LEU A 183 -1.82 -24.58 -2.55
N PRO A 184 -1.29 -25.71 -3.10
CA PRO A 184 -1.96 -26.40 -4.18
C PRO A 184 -3.34 -26.91 -3.72
N LYS A 185 -4.36 -26.73 -4.55
CA LYS A 185 -5.75 -27.10 -4.26
C LYS A 185 -6.01 -28.61 -4.13
N SER A 186 -5.00 -29.46 -4.30
CA SER A 186 -5.07 -30.91 -4.10
C SER A 186 -3.74 -31.46 -3.58
N GLU A 187 -3.80 -32.42 -2.66
CA GLU A 187 -2.64 -33.11 -2.06
C GLU A 187 -1.73 -33.80 -3.08
N ASN A 188 -2.20 -34.06 -4.29
CA ASN A 188 -1.47 -34.74 -5.38
C ASN A 188 -0.98 -33.82 -6.49
N ALA A 189 -0.96 -32.50 -6.31
CA ALA A 189 -0.45 -31.58 -7.31
C ALA A 189 1.07 -31.72 -7.46
N ARG A 190 1.53 -32.16 -8.65
CA ARG A 190 2.96 -32.17 -8.96
C ARG A 190 3.49 -30.74 -9.04
N VAL A 191 4.32 -30.36 -8.10
CA VAL A 191 5.02 -29.07 -8.12
C VAL A 191 6.13 -29.12 -9.16
N PRO A 192 6.15 -28.23 -10.18
CA PRO A 192 7.21 -28.20 -11.18
C PRO A 192 8.59 -28.01 -10.51
N GLN A 193 9.53 -28.85 -10.84
CA GLN A 193 10.91 -28.74 -10.35
C GLN A 193 11.71 -27.77 -11.21
N CYS A 194 12.61 -27.00 -10.59
CA CYS A 194 13.48 -26.08 -11.31
C CYS A 194 14.43 -26.86 -12.23
N PRO A 195 14.43 -26.57 -13.55
CA PRO A 195 15.41 -27.16 -14.46
C PRO A 195 16.85 -26.78 -14.06
N LYS A 196 17.81 -27.69 -14.28
CA LYS A 196 19.19 -27.54 -13.84
C LYS A 196 19.86 -26.25 -14.36
N GLU A 197 19.64 -25.91 -15.62
CA GLU A 197 20.15 -24.69 -16.23
C GLU A 197 19.67 -23.42 -15.51
N LYS A 198 18.37 -23.37 -15.16
CA LYS A 198 17.79 -22.25 -14.40
C LYS A 198 18.22 -22.25 -12.95
N GLU A 199 18.44 -23.43 -12.36
CA GLU A 199 18.99 -23.56 -11.00
C GLU A 199 20.40 -22.97 -10.92
N ASP A 200 21.26 -23.28 -11.89
CA ASP A 200 22.64 -22.78 -11.95
C ASP A 200 22.67 -21.27 -12.14
N ALA A 201 21.82 -20.73 -13.02
CA ALA A 201 21.68 -19.29 -13.22
C ALA A 201 21.16 -18.54 -11.97
N ILE A 202 20.20 -19.14 -11.25
CA ILE A 202 19.71 -18.56 -9.98
C ILE A 202 20.81 -18.61 -8.91
N LYS A 203 21.59 -19.69 -8.81
CA LYS A 203 22.74 -19.77 -7.89
C LYS A 203 23.79 -18.72 -8.20
N ALA A 204 24.06 -18.45 -9.48
CA ALA A 204 24.96 -17.36 -9.88
C ALA A 204 24.44 -16.01 -9.42
N ALA A 205 23.14 -15.75 -9.57
CA ALA A 205 22.49 -14.54 -9.05
C ALA A 205 22.61 -14.43 -7.53
N LEU A 206 22.35 -15.51 -6.79
CA LEU A 206 22.46 -15.52 -5.33
C LEU A 206 23.89 -15.23 -4.86
N LYS A 207 24.91 -15.75 -5.57
CA LYS A 207 26.32 -15.42 -5.31
C LYS A 207 26.64 -13.96 -5.61
N TYR A 208 26.15 -13.42 -6.74
CA TYR A 208 26.35 -12.03 -7.12
C TYR A 208 25.79 -11.06 -6.05
N PHE A 209 24.63 -11.40 -5.47
CA PHE A 209 24.02 -10.62 -4.40
C PHE A 209 24.51 -11.01 -3.00
N ALA A 210 25.62 -11.75 -2.87
CA ALA A 210 26.21 -12.20 -1.61
C ALA A 210 25.23 -12.91 -0.66
N MET A 211 24.28 -13.68 -1.21
CA MET A 211 23.30 -14.42 -0.43
C MET A 211 23.74 -15.86 -0.09
N ILE A 212 24.75 -16.37 -0.80
CA ILE A 212 25.41 -17.68 -0.61
C ILE A 212 26.89 -17.57 -0.97
#